data_daded57b1d68ec275fa95e5b62512694
#
_entry.id   daded57b1d68ec275fa95e5b62512694
#
_cell.length_a   1.000
_cell.length_b   1.000
_cell.length_c   1.000
_cell.angle_alpha   90.00
_cell.angle_beta   90.00
_cell.angle_gamma   90.00
#
_symmetry.space_group_name_H-M   'P 1'
#
loop_
_entity.id
_entity.type
_entity.pdbx_description
1 polymer ?
#
loop_
_entity_poly.entity_id
_entity_poly.type
_entity_poly.pdbx_seq_one_letter_code
_entity_poly.pdbx_strand_id
1 'polypeptide(L)'
;MAKNSNKNQKNSKKENAFKRLADNRYAKFQYAISETIEAGIELLGTEVKSIRNGKANLRDGYCSFRDGEILLLNVHISPHKNVGTFFNHDPLRNRKLLLHKKEIIKLKSSTEKKGMTIVPLSXX
;
A
#
# COMPACT_ATOMS: atom_id res chain seq x y z
N MET A 1 -2.80 22.63 -23.85
CA MET A 1 -2.61 22.66 -23.60
C MET A 1 -2.63 22.86 -23.49
N ALA A 2 -2.66 22.89 -23.08
CA ALA A 2 -2.48 23.01 -22.64
C ALA A 2 -2.71 23.01 -22.39
N LYS A 3 -2.95 23.14 -22.36
CA LYS A 3 -2.96 23.11 -21.85
C LYS A 3 -2.96 22.59 -21.54
N ASN A 4 -3.22 22.66 -21.83
CA ASN A 4 -2.89 21.99 -21.21
C ASN A 4 -2.27 22.17 -20.32
N SER A 5 -2.03 23.11 -20.36
CA SER A 5 -1.16 23.41 -19.26
C SER A 5 -1.93 23.59 -17.97
N ASN A 6 -3.04 24.18 -18.04
CA ASN A 6 -3.91 24.26 -16.87
C ASN A 6 -4.31 22.91 -16.35
N LYS A 7 -4.62 22.04 -17.24
CA LYS A 7 -4.88 20.68 -16.86
C LYS A 7 -3.71 20.09 -16.11
N ASN A 8 -2.53 20.33 -16.64
CA ASN A 8 -1.34 19.78 -16.01
C ASN A 8 -1.16 20.32 -14.62
N GLN A 9 -1.45 21.58 -14.41
CA GLN A 9 -1.33 22.17 -13.09
C GLN A 9 -2.31 21.56 -12.12
N LYS A 10 -3.54 21.34 -12.54
CA LYS A 10 -4.53 20.69 -11.69
C LYS A 10 -4.08 19.29 -11.35
N ASN A 11 -3.60 18.56 -12.33
CA ASN A 11 -3.12 17.21 -12.08
C ASN A 11 -1.94 17.21 -11.13
N SER A 12 -1.08 18.18 -11.26
CA SER A 12 0.07 18.28 -10.36
C SER A 12 -0.37 18.48 -8.92
N LYS A 13 -1.36 19.34 -8.71
CA LYS A 13 -1.87 19.55 -7.36
C LYS A 13 -2.47 18.29 -6.79
N LYS A 14 -3.24 17.56 -7.57
CA LYS A 14 -3.78 16.29 -7.13
C LYS A 14 -2.68 15.31 -6.82
N GLU A 15 -1.69 15.26 -7.67
CA GLU A 15 -0.57 14.36 -7.45
C GLU A 15 0.17 14.71 -6.18
N ASN A 16 0.31 15.99 -5.89
CA ASN A 16 0.96 16.40 -4.65
C ASN A 16 0.16 16.00 -3.44
N ALA A 17 -1.17 16.09 -3.53
CA ALA A 17 -2.03 15.68 -2.43
C ALA A 17 -1.93 14.19 -2.17
N PHE A 18 -1.71 13.41 -3.23
CA PHE A 18 -1.57 11.96 -3.13
C PHE A 18 -0.18 11.55 -3.56
N LYS A 19 0.79 12.19 -2.95
CA LYS A 19 2.18 11.91 -3.29
C LYS A 19 2.51 10.44 -3.11
N ARG A 20 3.19 9.87 -4.08
CA ARG A 20 3.58 8.48 -4.02
C ARG A 20 4.82 8.33 -3.15
N LEU A 21 4.67 7.64 -2.04
CA LEU A 21 5.75 7.45 -1.07
C LEU A 21 6.47 6.14 -1.26
N ALA A 22 5.86 5.19 -1.93
CA ALA A 22 6.48 3.93 -2.25
C ALA A 22 5.86 3.39 -3.51
N ASP A 23 6.64 2.64 -4.27
CA ASP A 23 6.17 2.09 -5.54
C ASP A 23 6.69 0.66 -5.67
N ASN A 24 5.89 -0.19 -6.28
CA ASN A 24 6.26 -1.59 -6.47
C ASN A 24 6.41 -1.87 -7.96
N ARG A 25 7.55 -1.49 -8.50
CA ARG A 25 7.83 -1.72 -9.91
C ARG A 25 7.90 -3.20 -10.24
N TYR A 26 8.43 -3.98 -9.31
CA TYR A 26 8.56 -5.41 -9.51
C TYR A 26 7.20 -6.05 -9.77
N ALA A 27 6.21 -5.71 -8.96
CA ALA A 27 4.88 -6.26 -9.12
C ALA A 27 4.27 -5.84 -10.46
N LYS A 28 4.43 -4.57 -10.80
CA LYS A 28 3.89 -4.05 -12.06
C LYS A 28 4.51 -4.73 -13.26
N PHE A 29 5.78 -5.07 -13.15
CA PHE A 29 6.50 -5.73 -14.24
C PHE A 29 6.22 -7.21 -14.29
N GLN A 30 6.12 -7.85 -13.13
CA GLN A 30 6.04 -9.30 -13.01
C GLN A 30 4.63 -9.84 -13.19
N TYR A 31 3.62 -9.09 -12.78
CA TYR A 31 2.26 -9.58 -12.78
C TYR A 31 1.40 -8.85 -13.79
N ALA A 32 0.42 -9.58 -14.33
CA ALA A 32 -0.61 -8.96 -15.15
C ALA A 32 -1.65 -8.35 -14.22
N ILE A 33 -1.69 -7.03 -14.16
CA ILE A 33 -2.58 -6.31 -13.27
C ILE A 33 -3.94 -6.15 -13.95
N SER A 34 -4.95 -6.85 -13.46
CA SER A 34 -6.26 -6.77 -14.08
C SER A 34 -7.15 -5.72 -13.44
N GLU A 35 -6.91 -5.40 -12.17
CA GLU A 35 -7.80 -4.50 -11.46
C GLU A 35 -7.04 -3.89 -10.30
N THR A 36 -7.31 -2.62 -10.00
CA THR A 36 -6.68 -1.98 -8.85
C THR A 36 -7.75 -1.39 -7.95
N ILE A 37 -7.46 -1.38 -6.67
CA ILE A 37 -8.34 -0.75 -5.68
C ILE A 37 -7.49 0.07 -4.73
N GLU A 38 -8.13 1.03 -4.12
CA GLU A 38 -7.48 1.90 -3.15
C GLU A 38 -8.01 1.57 -1.76
N ALA A 39 -7.11 1.45 -0.81
CA ALA A 39 -7.48 1.11 0.56
C ALA A 39 -6.67 1.93 1.53
N GLY A 40 -7.29 2.26 2.66
CA GLY A 40 -6.52 2.82 3.76
C GLY A 40 -5.69 1.74 4.42
N ILE A 41 -4.73 2.15 5.21
CA ILE A 41 -3.90 1.21 5.93
C ILE A 41 -3.67 1.72 7.34
N GLU A 42 -3.76 0.81 8.29
CA GLU A 42 -3.57 1.14 9.70
C GLU A 42 -2.08 1.07 10.03
N LEU A 43 -1.51 2.21 10.39
CA LEU A 43 -0.09 2.31 10.63
C LEU A 43 0.22 2.90 11.99
N LEU A 44 1.37 2.51 12.52
CA LEU A 44 1.92 3.15 13.71
C LEU A 44 2.64 4.44 13.31
N GLY A 45 2.81 5.35 14.26
CA GLY A 45 3.47 6.61 13.97
C GLY A 45 4.88 6.44 13.40
N THR A 46 5.63 5.51 13.97
CA THR A 46 7.00 5.27 13.48
C THR A 46 6.99 4.73 12.06
N GLU A 47 5.97 3.96 11.70
CA GLU A 47 5.86 3.45 10.34
C GLU A 47 5.56 4.59 9.35
N VAL A 48 4.67 5.49 9.73
CA VAL A 48 4.36 6.64 8.88
C VAL A 48 5.62 7.45 8.61
N LYS A 49 6.40 7.69 9.65
CA LYS A 49 7.61 8.47 9.51
C LYS A 49 8.61 7.79 8.57
N SER A 50 8.77 6.48 8.72
CA SER A 50 9.67 5.74 7.85
C SER A 50 9.21 5.77 6.40
N ILE A 51 7.91 5.61 6.16
CA ILE A 51 7.38 5.64 4.81
C ILE A 51 7.61 7.01 4.17
N ARG A 52 7.43 8.07 4.93
CA ARG A 52 7.65 9.41 4.42
C ARG A 52 9.11 9.64 4.03
N ASN A 53 10.01 8.92 4.68
CA ASN A 53 11.43 9.02 4.37
C ASN A 53 11.86 8.01 3.31
N GLY A 54 10.91 7.40 2.63
CA GLY A 54 11.22 6.48 1.55
C GLY A 54 11.76 5.14 2.01
N LYS A 55 11.46 4.74 3.22
CA LYS A 55 12.04 3.53 3.80
C LYS A 55 11.04 2.39 3.89
N ALA A 56 10.24 2.22 2.87
CA ALA A 56 9.30 1.11 2.76
C ALA A 56 9.59 0.34 1.49
N ASN A 57 9.52 -0.98 1.57
CA ASN A 57 9.75 -1.85 0.43
C ASN A 57 8.53 -2.72 0.23
N LEU A 58 7.82 -2.51 -0.87
CA LEU A 58 6.59 -3.22 -1.18
C LEU A 58 6.82 -4.50 -1.99
N ARG A 59 8.02 -4.73 -2.46
CA ARG A 59 8.28 -5.74 -3.48
C ARG A 59 7.70 -7.11 -3.17
N ASP A 60 7.89 -7.60 -1.97
CA ASP A 60 7.46 -8.94 -1.60
C ASP A 60 6.12 -8.94 -0.88
N GLY A 61 5.43 -7.82 -0.86
CA GLY A 61 4.18 -7.70 -0.15
C GLY A 61 3.04 -8.41 -0.84
N TYR A 62 2.08 -8.83 -0.05
CA TYR A 62 0.84 -9.39 -0.57
C TYR A 62 -0.23 -9.27 0.51
N CYS A 63 -1.47 -9.46 0.10
CA CYS A 63 -2.58 -9.36 1.03
C CYS A 63 -3.17 -10.73 1.31
N SER A 64 -3.65 -10.89 2.53
CA SER A 64 -4.26 -12.14 2.96
C SER A 64 -5.52 -11.82 3.74
N PHE A 65 -6.53 -12.67 3.60
CA PHE A 65 -7.80 -12.51 4.30
C PHE A 65 -7.76 -13.36 5.56
N ARG A 66 -7.97 -12.73 6.72
CA ARG A 66 -7.96 -13.42 8.00
C ARG A 66 -9.05 -12.88 8.90
N ASP A 67 -9.92 -13.77 9.36
CA ASP A 67 -10.95 -13.43 10.33
C ASP A 67 -11.81 -12.25 9.90
N GLY A 68 -12.17 -12.22 8.62
CA GLY A 68 -13.03 -11.18 8.10
C GLY A 68 -12.30 -9.87 7.81
N GLU A 69 -11.00 -9.85 7.95
CA GLU A 69 -10.19 -8.67 7.67
C GLU A 69 -9.20 -8.97 6.56
N ILE A 70 -8.66 -7.92 5.99
CA ILE A 70 -7.63 -8.06 4.97
C ILE A 70 -6.34 -7.42 5.49
N LEU A 71 -5.27 -8.20 5.47
CA LEU A 71 -3.98 -7.77 6.01
C LEU A 71 -2.94 -7.67 4.92
N LEU A 72 -2.08 -6.67 5.05
CA LEU A 72 -0.92 -6.52 4.18
C LEU A 72 0.26 -7.19 4.86
N LEU A 73 0.83 -8.19 4.21
CA LEU A 73 1.90 -9.01 4.76
C LEU A 73 3.18 -8.80 3.98
N ASN A 74 4.27 -9.02 4.67
CA ASN A 74 5.60 -9.09 4.05
C ASN A 74 6.05 -7.79 3.41
N VAL A 75 5.58 -6.66 3.93
CA VAL A 75 6.06 -5.35 3.51
C VAL A 75 7.03 -4.86 4.56
N HIS A 76 8.25 -4.57 4.15
CA HIS A 76 9.29 -4.14 5.06
C HIS A 76 9.27 -2.61 5.22
N ILE A 77 9.08 -2.15 6.45
CA ILE A 77 9.16 -0.73 6.77
C ILE A 77 10.27 -0.59 7.79
N SER A 78 11.32 0.09 7.39
CA SER A 78 12.54 0.15 8.19
C SER A 78 12.31 0.80 9.55
N PRO A 79 12.90 0.25 10.60
CA PRO A 79 12.85 0.90 11.90
C PRO A 79 13.79 2.09 11.94
N HIS A 80 13.64 2.94 12.93
CA HIS A 80 14.49 4.10 13.09
C HIS A 80 15.77 3.72 13.83
N LYS A 81 16.88 4.27 13.37
CA LYS A 81 18.19 3.91 13.92
C LYS A 81 18.38 4.35 15.35
N ASN A 82 17.92 5.55 15.68
CA ASN A 82 18.24 6.15 16.96
C ASN A 82 17.17 5.96 18.02
N VAL A 83 16.20 5.12 17.73
CA VAL A 83 15.13 4.78 18.67
C VAL A 83 15.29 3.32 19.04
N GLY A 84 15.29 3.02 20.33
CA GLY A 84 15.44 1.65 20.75
C GLY A 84 14.27 0.79 20.31
N THR A 85 14.43 -0.53 20.47
CA THR A 85 13.40 -1.47 20.05
C THR A 85 12.09 -1.25 20.79
N PHE A 86 12.16 -0.68 21.98
CA PHE A 86 10.96 -0.44 22.77
C PHE A 86 9.98 0.51 22.09
N PHE A 87 10.49 1.52 21.40
CA PHE A 87 9.66 2.52 20.75
C PHE A 87 9.56 2.32 19.24
N ASN A 88 10.15 1.26 18.74
CA ASN A 88 10.17 1.00 17.32
C ASN A 88 9.14 -0.06 16.94
N HIS A 89 8.82 -0.11 15.67
CA HIS A 89 7.90 -1.12 15.16
C HIS A 89 8.68 -2.32 14.63
N ASP A 90 8.00 -3.44 14.53
CA ASP A 90 8.52 -4.62 13.85
C ASP A 90 8.53 -4.31 12.35
N PRO A 91 9.68 -4.42 11.67
CA PRO A 91 9.74 -4.08 10.25
C PRO A 91 8.76 -4.84 9.36
N LEU A 92 8.41 -6.06 9.75
CA LEU A 92 7.51 -6.89 8.96
C LEU A 92 6.17 -7.12 9.64
N ARG A 93 5.75 -6.17 10.43
CA ARG A 93 4.47 -6.25 11.12
C ARG A 93 3.33 -6.41 10.10
N ASN A 94 2.39 -7.29 10.41
CA ASN A 94 1.17 -7.41 9.60
C ASN A 94 0.34 -6.14 9.78
N ARG A 95 -0.09 -5.55 8.68
CA ARG A 95 -0.82 -4.29 8.76
C ARG A 95 -2.20 -4.46 8.16
N LYS A 96 -3.18 -3.93 8.88
CA LYS A 96 -4.57 -4.07 8.48
C LYS A 96 -4.92 -3.04 7.43
N LEU A 97 -5.57 -3.48 6.37
CA LEU A 97 -6.10 -2.56 5.37
C LEU A 97 -7.51 -2.16 5.78
N LEU A 98 -7.85 -0.92 5.50
CA LEU A 98 -9.13 -0.35 5.91
C LEU A 98 -10.08 -0.33 4.74
N LEU A 99 -10.97 -1.29 4.71
CA LEU A 99 -12.01 -1.42 3.71
C LEU A 99 -13.31 -1.79 4.43
N HIS A 100 -14.42 -1.49 3.80
CA HIS A 100 -15.70 -1.91 4.35
C HIS A 100 -15.84 -3.42 4.29
N LYS A 101 -16.59 -3.99 5.22
CA LYS A 101 -16.77 -5.43 5.24
C LYS A 101 -17.33 -5.94 3.93
N LYS A 102 -18.26 -5.21 3.34
CA LYS A 102 -18.83 -5.61 2.06
C LYS A 102 -17.78 -5.69 0.98
N GLU A 103 -16.85 -4.74 0.99
CA GLU A 103 -15.76 -4.72 0.02
C GLU A 103 -14.83 -5.90 0.24
N ILE A 104 -14.53 -6.21 1.49
CA ILE A 104 -13.65 -7.33 1.80
C ILE A 104 -14.25 -8.64 1.34
N ILE A 105 -15.53 -8.85 1.63
CA ILE A 105 -16.21 -10.08 1.24
C ILE A 105 -16.23 -10.23 -0.27
N LYS A 106 -16.57 -9.15 -0.96
CA LYS A 106 -16.62 -9.17 -2.41
C LYS A 106 -15.26 -9.45 -3.01
N LEU A 107 -14.25 -8.80 -2.46
CA LEU A 107 -12.89 -8.96 -2.95
C LEU A 107 -12.37 -10.37 -2.73
N LYS A 108 -12.64 -10.92 -1.56
CA LYS A 108 -12.22 -12.28 -1.25
C LYS A 108 -12.87 -13.28 -2.21
N SER A 109 -14.17 -13.13 -2.41
CA SER A 109 -14.88 -14.02 -3.32
C SER A 109 -14.33 -13.93 -4.74
N SER A 110 -14.12 -12.71 -5.20
CA SER A 110 -13.64 -12.49 -6.56
C SER A 110 -12.23 -13.07 -6.76
N THR A 111 -11.34 -12.83 -5.82
CA THR A 111 -9.97 -13.33 -5.97
C THR A 111 -9.91 -14.84 -5.90
N GLU A 112 -10.72 -15.44 -5.03
CA GLU A 112 -10.74 -16.88 -4.92
C GLU A 112 -11.27 -17.53 -6.19
N LYS A 113 -12.33 -16.98 -6.73
CA LYS A 113 -12.92 -17.52 -7.95
C LYS A 113 -11.96 -17.44 -9.13
N LYS A 114 -11.22 -16.34 -9.22
CA LYS A 114 -10.34 -16.13 -10.36
C LYS A 114 -8.92 -16.64 -10.12
N GLY A 115 -8.65 -17.16 -8.94
CA GLY A 115 -7.31 -17.64 -8.61
C GLY A 115 -6.28 -16.53 -8.63
N MET A 116 -6.65 -15.34 -8.14
CA MET A 116 -5.76 -14.19 -8.16
C MET A 116 -5.19 -13.89 -6.79
N THR A 117 -4.14 -13.10 -6.81
CA THR A 117 -3.48 -12.63 -5.59
C THR A 117 -3.54 -11.10 -5.57
N ILE A 118 -3.62 -10.56 -4.36
CA ILE A 118 -3.62 -9.10 -4.20
C ILE A 118 -2.23 -8.67 -3.75
N VAL A 119 -1.65 -7.76 -4.50
CA VAL A 119 -0.32 -7.23 -4.15
C VAL A 119 -0.38 -5.72 -4.08
N PRO A 120 0.46 -5.10 -3.22
CA PRO A 120 0.51 -3.64 -3.15
C PRO A 120 1.28 -3.08 -4.34
N LEU A 121 0.71 -2.05 -4.97
CA LEU A 121 1.39 -1.41 -6.10
C LEU A 121 2.08 -0.12 -5.68
N SER A 122 1.52 0.56 -4.74
CA SER A 122 2.10 1.83 -4.29
C SER A 122 1.46 2.26 -2.99
N UNK A 123 2.04 3.11 -2.28
CA UNK A 123 1.57 3.70 -1.15
C UNK A 123 1.51 5.13 -1.48
N UNK A 124 0.65 5.44 -1.39
CA UNK A 124 0.47 6.82 -1.75
C UNK A 124 0.24 7.66 -0.64
#